data_78bd8c5c6cc4cbe5ac16fed335d6f815
#
_entry.id   78bd8c5c6cc4cbe5ac16fed335d6f815
#
_cell.length_a   1.000
_cell.length_b   1.000
_cell.length_c   1.000
_cell.angle_alpha   90.00
_cell.angle_beta   90.00
_cell.angle_gamma   90.00
#
_symmetry.space_group_name_H-M   'P 1'
#
loop_
_entity.id
_entity.type
_entity.pdbx_description
1 polymer ?
#
loop_
_entity_poly.entity_id
_entity_poly.type
_entity_poly.pdbx_seq_one_letter_code
_entity_poly.pdbx_strand_id
1 'polypeptide(L)'
;LSIVADNAQLALAGTIDSVLTYVDFSAVHADPAMANGETEAWTTDPCHGVSFFAGTPVDGLGVAPALAAVMRLGARAVRRWRLSPMARLSPSERQYYQRLYAAQGPKDILMESGRKQALGLPLTQLRLPDGIDPLVAELKREALAGAVTESALVPTVLPLQIIVLGQLALVCCPGEFTTTAGRRLIDTVAKRLAPRGIEQVLICTYCNDYMGYVTTHEEYQEQAYEGGHTVFGQWT
;
A
#
# COMPACT_ATOMS: atom_id res chain seq x y z
N LEU A 1 -22.40 25.90 5.50
CA LEU A 1 -21.34 26.47 6.38
C LEU A 1 -21.92 26.90 7.73
N SER A 2 -23.10 27.59 7.79
CA SER A 2 -23.74 28.01 9.04
C SER A 2 -24.05 26.81 9.97
N ILE A 3 -24.63 25.74 9.43
CA ILE A 3 -24.97 24.54 10.23
C ILE A 3 -23.76 23.91 10.94
N VAL A 4 -22.61 23.93 10.28
CA VAL A 4 -21.37 23.41 10.89
C VAL A 4 -20.89 24.34 11.99
N ALA A 5 -20.94 25.65 11.77
CA ALA A 5 -20.54 26.65 12.77
C ALA A 5 -21.45 26.63 14.00
N ASP A 6 -22.76 26.47 13.79
CA ASP A 6 -23.76 26.44 14.88
C ASP A 6 -23.66 25.19 15.78
N ASN A 7 -23.04 24.10 15.24
CA ASN A 7 -22.81 22.84 15.96
C ASN A 7 -21.35 22.66 16.42
N ALA A 8 -20.50 23.66 16.25
CA ALA A 8 -19.11 23.60 16.72
C ALA A 8 -19.10 23.55 18.26
N GLN A 9 -18.60 22.44 18.84
CA GLN A 9 -18.61 22.19 20.28
C GLN A 9 -17.23 22.28 20.93
N LEU A 10 -16.14 22.27 20.08
CA LEU A 10 -14.78 22.32 20.58
C LEU A 10 -14.09 23.62 20.15
N ALA A 11 -13.78 24.45 21.15
CA ALA A 11 -12.89 25.58 20.92
C ALA A 11 -11.44 25.10 20.95
N LEU A 12 -10.73 25.22 19.83
CA LEU A 12 -9.31 24.91 19.79
C LEU A 12 -8.53 26.02 20.50
N ALA A 13 -7.73 25.66 21.50
CA ALA A 13 -6.91 26.58 22.27
C ALA A 13 -5.54 25.94 22.55
N GLY A 14 -4.48 26.72 22.41
CA GLY A 14 -3.12 26.24 22.64
C GLY A 14 -2.17 26.57 21.49
N THR A 15 -1.10 25.80 21.38
CA THR A 15 -0.06 25.98 20.38
C THR A 15 -0.43 25.35 19.03
N ILE A 16 0.18 25.87 17.97
CA ILE A 16 0.23 25.24 16.65
C ILE A 16 1.64 24.69 16.48
N ASP A 17 1.74 23.41 16.19
CA ASP A 17 3.02 22.73 15.97
C ASP A 17 2.90 21.66 14.90
N SER A 18 4.01 21.25 14.28
CA SER A 18 4.00 20.15 13.34
C SER A 18 5.34 19.43 13.29
N VAL A 19 5.28 18.13 13.01
CA VAL A 19 6.44 17.30 12.71
C VAL A 19 6.19 16.53 11.42
N LEU A 20 7.14 16.62 10.50
CA LEU A 20 7.17 15.86 9.24
C LEU A 20 8.41 14.96 9.28
N THR A 21 8.23 13.70 8.93
CA THR A 21 9.32 12.73 8.76
C THR A 21 9.13 11.93 7.48
N TYR A 22 10.21 11.39 6.95
CA TYR A 22 10.18 10.49 5.80
C TYR A 22 10.60 9.10 6.23
N VAL A 23 9.85 8.10 5.80
CA VAL A 23 10.07 6.68 6.13
C VAL A 23 10.18 5.88 4.84
N ASP A 24 11.20 5.04 4.73
CA ASP A 24 11.30 4.08 3.63
C ASP A 24 10.45 2.84 3.95
N PHE A 25 9.28 2.78 3.31
CA PHE A 25 8.33 1.69 3.50
C PHE A 25 8.74 0.37 2.84
N SER A 26 9.81 0.34 2.08
CA SER A 26 10.29 -0.91 1.47
C SER A 26 10.95 -1.87 2.46
N ALA A 27 11.25 -1.42 3.69
CA ALA A 27 11.98 -2.21 4.68
C ALA A 27 11.65 -1.82 6.14
N VAL A 28 10.39 -1.52 6.44
CA VAL A 28 9.96 -1.25 7.83
C VAL A 28 9.76 -2.57 8.56
N HIS A 29 10.33 -2.67 9.75
CA HIS A 29 10.02 -3.73 10.69
C HIS A 29 8.88 -3.28 11.61
N ALA A 30 7.75 -3.95 11.54
CA ALA A 30 6.63 -3.64 12.42
C ALA A 30 6.89 -4.14 13.84
N ASP A 31 6.48 -3.35 14.84
CA ASP A 31 6.52 -3.77 16.24
C ASP A 31 5.65 -5.04 16.41
N PRO A 32 6.18 -6.12 17.00
CA PRO A 32 5.40 -7.34 17.25
C PRO A 32 4.07 -7.09 17.99
N ALA A 33 4.02 -6.09 18.87
CA ALA A 33 2.77 -5.70 19.53
C ALA A 33 1.70 -5.17 18.57
N MET A 34 2.11 -4.68 17.39
CA MET A 34 1.21 -4.22 16.31
C MET A 34 1.05 -5.25 15.19
N ALA A 35 1.85 -6.30 15.20
CA ALA A 35 1.91 -7.35 14.19
C ALA A 35 1.40 -8.70 14.71
N ASN A 36 0.38 -8.72 15.59
CA ASN A 36 -0.21 -9.93 16.16
C ASN A 36 0.80 -10.86 16.88
N GLY A 37 1.91 -10.30 17.38
CA GLY A 37 3.01 -11.05 17.99
C GLY A 37 4.04 -11.61 17.01
N GLU A 38 3.88 -11.36 15.71
CA GLU A 38 4.84 -11.80 14.69
C GLU A 38 6.14 -11.02 14.77
N THR A 39 7.26 -11.71 14.93
CA THR A 39 8.60 -11.10 15.08
C THR A 39 9.28 -10.82 13.74
N GLU A 40 8.85 -11.49 12.68
CA GLU A 40 9.38 -11.32 11.32
C GLU A 40 8.42 -10.50 10.44
N ALA A 41 7.76 -9.52 11.04
CA ALA A 41 6.79 -8.64 10.37
C ALA A 41 7.49 -7.49 9.65
N TRP A 42 7.77 -7.67 8.36
CA TRP A 42 8.45 -6.69 7.52
C TRP A 42 7.56 -6.21 6.38
N THR A 43 7.68 -4.94 6.03
CA THR A 43 7.25 -4.44 4.72
C THR A 43 8.31 -4.75 3.67
N THR A 44 7.96 -4.63 2.39
CA THR A 44 8.85 -4.92 1.27
C THR A 44 8.64 -3.95 0.12
N ASP A 45 9.41 -4.12 -0.94
CA ASP A 45 9.19 -3.42 -2.21
C ASP A 45 7.72 -3.49 -2.65
N PRO A 46 7.19 -2.41 -3.25
CA PRO A 46 5.78 -2.32 -3.59
C PRO A 46 5.38 -3.31 -4.68
N CYS A 47 4.27 -4.03 -4.41
CA CYS A 47 3.68 -4.99 -5.34
C CYS A 47 2.16 -4.81 -5.42
N HIS A 48 1.62 -4.83 -6.65
CA HIS A 48 0.18 -4.84 -6.88
C HIS A 48 -0.33 -6.28 -7.09
N GLY A 49 -1.42 -6.60 -6.41
CA GLY A 49 -2.13 -7.88 -6.57
C GLY A 49 -3.05 -7.90 -7.80
N VAL A 50 -3.40 -9.08 -8.26
CA VAL A 50 -4.39 -9.25 -9.33
C VAL A 50 -5.73 -8.63 -8.96
N SER A 51 -6.12 -8.66 -7.68
CA SER A 51 -7.39 -8.12 -7.21
C SER A 51 -7.52 -6.61 -7.43
N PHE A 52 -6.43 -5.85 -7.38
CA PHE A 52 -6.41 -4.44 -7.75
C PHE A 52 -6.86 -4.23 -9.21
N PHE A 53 -6.33 -4.99 -10.15
CA PHE A 53 -6.68 -4.88 -11.57
C PHE A 53 -8.07 -5.46 -11.88
N ALA A 54 -8.59 -6.33 -11.02
CA ALA A 54 -9.93 -6.88 -11.18
C ALA A 54 -11.04 -5.86 -10.86
N GLY A 55 -10.71 -4.77 -10.16
CA GLY A 55 -11.67 -3.74 -9.75
C GLY A 55 -12.64 -4.20 -8.67
N THR A 56 -13.70 -3.42 -8.47
CA THR A 56 -14.78 -3.72 -7.54
C THR A 56 -16.15 -3.73 -8.23
N PRO A 57 -17.14 -4.46 -7.72
CA PRO A 57 -18.50 -4.41 -8.25
C PRO A 57 -19.17 -3.01 -8.08
N VAL A 58 -18.68 -2.22 -7.12
CA VAL A 58 -19.29 -0.92 -6.75
C VAL A 58 -18.67 0.22 -7.54
N ASP A 59 -17.32 0.27 -7.60
CA ASP A 59 -16.60 1.42 -8.18
C ASP A 59 -16.24 1.21 -9.66
N GLY A 60 -16.48 0.02 -10.15
CA GLY A 60 -16.23 -0.37 -11.53
C GLY A 60 -15.45 -1.65 -11.67
N LEU A 61 -15.84 -2.45 -12.63
CA LEU A 61 -15.12 -3.65 -13.01
C LEU A 61 -13.84 -3.28 -13.74
N GLY A 62 -12.73 -3.84 -13.32
CA GLY A 62 -11.45 -3.79 -14.04
C GLY A 62 -11.40 -4.85 -15.15
N VAL A 63 -10.32 -5.64 -15.17
CA VAL A 63 -10.17 -6.71 -16.16
C VAL A 63 -11.27 -7.78 -16.01
N ALA A 64 -11.67 -8.36 -17.14
CA ALA A 64 -12.71 -9.41 -17.16
C ALA A 64 -12.37 -10.55 -16.16
N PRO A 65 -13.39 -11.12 -15.47
CA PRO A 65 -13.16 -12.17 -14.44
C PRO A 65 -12.35 -13.37 -14.93
N ALA A 66 -12.58 -13.81 -16.17
CA ALA A 66 -11.82 -14.90 -16.78
C ALA A 66 -10.33 -14.54 -16.94
N LEU A 67 -10.03 -13.30 -17.35
CA LEU A 67 -8.65 -12.81 -17.47
C LEU A 67 -8.01 -12.69 -16.09
N ALA A 68 -8.72 -12.15 -15.10
CA ALA A 68 -8.24 -12.11 -13.71
C ALA A 68 -7.90 -13.51 -13.16
N ALA A 69 -8.71 -14.53 -13.49
CA ALA A 69 -8.42 -15.93 -13.12
C ALA A 69 -7.12 -16.43 -13.76
N VAL A 70 -6.89 -16.15 -15.04
CA VAL A 70 -5.64 -16.50 -15.75
C VAL A 70 -4.44 -15.76 -15.11
N MET A 71 -4.59 -14.47 -14.82
CA MET A 71 -3.55 -13.69 -14.15
C MET A 71 -3.19 -14.26 -12.77
N ARG A 72 -4.18 -14.70 -11.97
CA ARG A 72 -3.95 -15.36 -10.67
C ARG A 72 -3.17 -16.67 -10.84
N LEU A 73 -3.53 -17.49 -11.82
CA LEU A 73 -2.79 -18.72 -12.11
C LEU A 73 -1.34 -18.41 -12.51
N GLY A 74 -1.12 -17.41 -13.35
CA GLY A 74 0.22 -16.93 -13.74
C GLY A 74 1.03 -16.45 -12.54
N ALA A 75 0.44 -15.60 -11.69
CA ALA A 75 1.09 -15.09 -10.48
C ALA A 75 1.51 -16.22 -9.53
N ARG A 76 0.64 -17.20 -9.30
CA ARG A 76 0.93 -18.39 -8.48
C ARG A 76 2.01 -19.27 -9.11
N ALA A 77 2.00 -19.42 -10.43
CA ALA A 77 3.04 -20.17 -11.14
C ALA A 77 4.42 -19.51 -11.01
N VAL A 78 4.50 -18.19 -11.19
CA VAL A 78 5.74 -17.42 -11.00
C VAL A 78 6.23 -17.54 -9.55
N ARG A 79 5.35 -17.37 -8.56
CA ARG A 79 5.70 -17.56 -7.13
C ARG A 79 6.27 -18.96 -6.87
N ARG A 80 5.58 -20.01 -7.32
CA ARG A 80 6.03 -21.39 -7.14
C ARG A 80 7.38 -21.63 -7.79
N TRP A 81 7.56 -21.13 -9.03
CA TRP A 81 8.83 -21.27 -9.73
C TRP A 81 9.98 -20.58 -9.00
N ARG A 82 9.79 -19.29 -8.59
CA ARG A 82 10.84 -18.52 -7.88
C ARG A 82 11.24 -19.11 -6.54
N LEU A 83 10.29 -19.70 -5.82
CA LEU A 83 10.54 -20.36 -4.54
C LEU A 83 11.07 -21.79 -4.69
N SER A 84 11.06 -22.35 -5.91
CA SER A 84 11.55 -23.70 -6.16
C SER A 84 13.07 -23.74 -6.28
N PRO A 85 13.69 -24.91 -6.00
CA PRO A 85 15.12 -25.12 -6.27
C PRO A 85 15.48 -25.05 -7.74
N MET A 86 14.50 -25.24 -8.66
CA MET A 86 14.70 -25.21 -10.11
C MET A 86 14.92 -23.79 -10.66
N ALA A 87 14.49 -22.76 -9.93
CA ALA A 87 14.80 -21.39 -10.29
C ALA A 87 16.31 -21.15 -10.10
N ARG A 88 17.02 -20.90 -11.17
CA ARG A 88 18.46 -20.62 -11.16
C ARG A 88 18.73 -19.18 -10.70
N LEU A 89 18.28 -18.85 -9.49
CA LEU A 89 18.46 -17.55 -8.87
C LEU A 89 19.79 -17.53 -8.09
N SER A 90 20.43 -16.37 -8.06
CA SER A 90 21.54 -16.12 -7.15
C SER A 90 21.07 -16.24 -5.70
N PRO A 91 21.98 -16.47 -4.73
CA PRO A 91 21.61 -16.52 -3.31
C PRO A 91 20.88 -15.25 -2.82
N SER A 92 21.30 -14.07 -3.28
CA SER A 92 20.68 -12.79 -2.97
C SER A 92 19.27 -12.65 -3.53
N GLU A 93 19.05 -13.05 -4.80
CA GLU A 93 17.72 -13.04 -5.39
C GLU A 93 16.78 -14.03 -4.72
N ARG A 94 17.28 -15.21 -4.35
CA ARG A 94 16.49 -16.21 -3.62
C ARG A 94 16.04 -15.64 -2.27
N GLN A 95 16.95 -15.02 -1.52
CA GLN A 95 16.63 -14.38 -0.25
C GLN A 95 15.62 -13.23 -0.43
N TYR A 96 15.82 -12.41 -1.48
CA TYR A 96 14.88 -11.34 -1.83
C TYR A 96 13.46 -11.88 -2.04
N TYR A 97 13.29 -12.89 -2.91
CA TYR A 97 11.95 -13.43 -3.19
C TYR A 97 11.33 -14.17 -2.01
N GLN A 98 12.13 -14.82 -1.17
CA GLN A 98 11.64 -15.40 0.08
C GLN A 98 11.05 -14.33 1.00
N ARG A 99 11.76 -13.23 1.23
CA ARG A 99 11.26 -12.09 2.02
C ARG A 99 10.05 -11.43 1.38
N LEU A 100 10.11 -11.15 0.08
CA LEU A 100 9.01 -10.54 -0.67
C LEU A 100 7.72 -11.35 -0.50
N TYR A 101 7.74 -12.64 -0.79
CA TYR A 101 6.55 -13.47 -0.71
C TYR A 101 6.09 -13.75 0.73
N ALA A 102 6.98 -13.72 1.72
CA ALA A 102 6.61 -13.79 3.13
C ALA A 102 5.84 -12.53 3.55
N ALA A 103 6.34 -11.35 3.24
CA ALA A 103 5.73 -10.08 3.61
C ALA A 103 4.46 -9.77 2.78
N GLN A 104 4.42 -10.14 1.51
CA GLN A 104 3.23 -9.99 0.66
C GLN A 104 2.15 -11.06 0.93
N GLY A 105 2.48 -12.09 1.73
CA GLY A 105 1.50 -13.07 2.24
C GLY A 105 0.67 -13.76 1.14
N PRO A 106 -0.68 -13.69 1.22
CA PRO A 106 -1.58 -14.36 0.29
C PRO A 106 -1.69 -13.68 -1.08
N LYS A 107 -1.12 -12.49 -1.26
CA LYS A 107 -1.27 -11.70 -2.48
C LYS A 107 -0.81 -12.45 -3.73
N ASP A 108 -1.67 -12.58 -4.72
CA ASP A 108 -1.33 -13.01 -6.07
C ASP A 108 -0.68 -11.82 -6.82
N ILE A 109 0.64 -11.68 -6.70
CA ILE A 109 1.39 -10.54 -7.24
C ILE A 109 1.33 -10.55 -8.76
N LEU A 110 0.66 -9.56 -9.35
CA LEU A 110 0.65 -9.33 -10.78
C LEU A 110 1.84 -8.47 -11.20
N MET A 111 2.05 -7.37 -10.46
CA MET A 111 3.08 -6.38 -10.77
C MET A 111 3.99 -6.11 -9.57
N GLU A 112 5.28 -6.29 -9.77
CA GLU A 112 6.34 -5.89 -8.86
C GLU A 112 6.76 -4.46 -9.23
N SER A 113 6.09 -3.48 -8.66
CA SER A 113 6.24 -2.06 -9.00
C SER A 113 7.64 -1.54 -8.68
N GLY A 114 8.24 -2.01 -7.59
CA GLY A 114 9.62 -1.69 -7.24
C GLY A 114 10.66 -2.18 -8.27
N ARG A 115 10.41 -3.32 -8.91
CA ARG A 115 11.27 -3.89 -9.96
C ARG A 115 10.79 -3.63 -11.38
N LYS A 116 9.64 -2.96 -11.54
CA LYS A 116 9.03 -2.67 -12.86
C LYS A 116 8.82 -3.92 -13.71
N GLN A 117 8.31 -4.99 -13.07
CA GLN A 117 8.05 -6.28 -13.68
C GLN A 117 6.59 -6.68 -13.48
N ALA A 118 6.01 -7.37 -14.46
CA ALA A 118 4.74 -8.04 -14.31
C ALA A 118 4.88 -9.51 -14.69
N LEU A 119 4.35 -10.40 -13.84
CA LEU A 119 4.48 -11.85 -13.98
C LEU A 119 5.94 -12.30 -14.23
N GLY A 120 6.91 -11.61 -13.62
CA GLY A 120 8.33 -11.93 -13.77
C GLY A 120 9.01 -11.38 -15.03
N LEU A 121 8.30 -10.67 -15.88
CA LEU A 121 8.83 -10.05 -17.09
C LEU A 121 8.94 -8.53 -16.91
N PRO A 122 10.00 -7.88 -17.40
CA PRO A 122 10.10 -6.43 -17.43
C PRO A 122 8.89 -5.81 -18.14
N LEU A 123 8.34 -4.70 -17.61
CA LEU A 123 7.18 -4.02 -18.21
C LEU A 123 7.43 -3.63 -19.69
N THR A 124 8.66 -3.28 -20.04
CA THR A 124 9.08 -2.96 -21.41
C THR A 124 8.99 -4.15 -22.39
N GLN A 125 8.95 -5.38 -21.88
CA GLN A 125 8.87 -6.61 -22.70
C GLN A 125 7.44 -7.18 -22.77
N LEU A 126 6.49 -6.59 -22.02
CA LEU A 126 5.11 -7.05 -22.02
C LEU A 126 4.44 -6.74 -23.35
N ARG A 127 4.09 -7.81 -24.08
CA ARG A 127 3.26 -7.75 -25.28
C ARG A 127 1.80 -8.02 -24.93
N LEU A 128 1.14 -7.04 -24.32
CA LEU A 128 -0.29 -7.11 -24.06
C LEU A 128 -1.05 -6.48 -25.23
N PRO A 129 -2.18 -7.07 -25.68
CA PRO A 129 -3.05 -6.46 -26.67
C PRO A 129 -3.55 -5.09 -26.18
N ASP A 130 -3.66 -4.13 -27.11
CA ASP A 130 -4.25 -2.83 -26.82
C ASP A 130 -5.75 -3.04 -26.59
N GLY A 131 -6.27 -2.51 -25.47
CA GLY A 131 -7.69 -2.61 -25.11
C GLY A 131 -8.05 -3.59 -24.00
N ILE A 132 -7.08 -4.22 -23.33
CA ILE A 132 -7.35 -5.08 -22.17
C ILE A 132 -7.85 -4.23 -20.99
N ASP A 133 -7.19 -3.12 -20.72
CA ASP A 133 -7.49 -2.22 -19.61
C ASP A 133 -6.84 -0.86 -19.89
N PRO A 134 -7.52 0.28 -19.67
CA PRO A 134 -6.96 1.61 -19.89
C PRO A 134 -5.69 1.88 -19.08
N LEU A 135 -5.62 1.41 -17.84
CA LEU A 135 -4.43 1.56 -16.98
C LEU A 135 -3.26 0.77 -17.53
N VAL A 136 -3.49 -0.47 -17.99
CA VAL A 136 -2.45 -1.31 -18.60
C VAL A 136 -1.95 -0.70 -19.90
N ALA A 137 -2.85 -0.14 -20.72
CA ALA A 137 -2.49 0.56 -21.95
C ALA A 137 -1.64 1.82 -21.66
N GLU A 138 -1.99 2.58 -20.63
CA GLU A 138 -1.24 3.75 -20.20
C GLU A 138 0.15 3.37 -19.66
N LEU A 139 0.25 2.40 -18.76
CA LEU A 139 1.53 1.89 -18.26
C LEU A 139 2.45 1.39 -19.39
N LYS A 140 1.86 0.75 -20.40
CA LYS A 140 2.61 0.31 -21.60
C LYS A 140 3.10 1.52 -22.42
N ARG A 141 2.26 2.54 -22.60
CA ARG A 141 2.64 3.77 -23.30
C ARG A 141 3.78 4.48 -22.58
N GLU A 142 3.66 4.66 -21.28
CA GLU A 142 4.68 5.26 -20.41
C GLU A 142 5.99 4.45 -20.41
N ALA A 143 5.87 3.11 -20.39
CA ALA A 143 7.03 2.21 -20.47
C ALA A 143 7.77 2.36 -21.80
N LEU A 144 7.04 2.46 -22.91
CA LEU A 144 7.61 2.65 -24.26
C LEU A 144 8.19 4.06 -24.43
N ALA A 145 7.62 5.06 -23.79
CA ALA A 145 8.13 6.45 -23.77
C ALA A 145 9.38 6.62 -22.91
N GLY A 146 9.81 5.60 -22.16
CA GLY A 146 10.95 5.67 -21.24
C GLY A 146 10.62 6.25 -19.87
N ALA A 147 9.45 6.84 -19.66
CA ALA A 147 9.06 7.45 -18.40
C ALA A 147 9.08 6.46 -17.23
N VAL A 148 8.67 5.21 -17.47
CA VAL A 148 8.70 4.13 -16.46
C VAL A 148 10.13 3.73 -16.07
N THR A 149 11.15 3.99 -16.91
CA THR A 149 12.54 3.64 -16.59
C THR A 149 13.19 4.65 -15.63
N GLU A 150 12.76 5.90 -15.65
CA GLU A 150 13.37 6.98 -14.90
C GLU A 150 12.68 7.25 -13.56
N SER A 151 11.35 7.09 -13.46
CA SER A 151 10.58 7.33 -12.24
C SER A 151 10.19 6.05 -11.51
N ALA A 152 10.06 6.12 -10.18
CA ALA A 152 9.45 5.04 -9.39
C ALA A 152 7.95 4.95 -9.72
N LEU A 153 7.41 3.73 -9.92
CA LEU A 153 5.97 3.53 -10.10
C LEU A 153 5.17 3.77 -8.82
N VAL A 154 5.82 3.55 -7.69
CA VAL A 154 5.30 3.85 -6.35
C VAL A 154 6.48 4.38 -5.54
N PRO A 155 6.36 5.55 -4.89
CA PRO A 155 7.40 6.05 -4.01
C PRO A 155 7.57 5.12 -2.81
N THR A 156 8.81 4.82 -2.42
CA THR A 156 9.10 4.00 -1.23
C THR A 156 9.39 4.85 0.00
N VAL A 157 9.97 6.02 -0.19
CA VAL A 157 10.26 6.99 0.87
C VAL A 157 9.09 7.96 0.95
N LEU A 158 8.29 7.84 2.00
CA LEU A 158 6.98 8.47 2.13
C LEU A 158 6.91 9.41 3.32
N PRO A 159 6.26 10.57 3.18
CA PRO A 159 6.08 11.55 4.24
C PRO A 159 5.00 11.13 5.24
N LEU A 160 5.31 11.17 6.51
CA LEU A 160 4.34 11.08 7.60
C LEU A 160 4.39 12.38 8.39
N GLN A 161 3.23 12.99 8.65
CA GLN A 161 3.16 14.26 9.34
C GLN A 161 2.10 14.24 10.45
N ILE A 162 2.42 14.86 11.58
CA ILE A 162 1.44 15.19 12.62
C ILE A 162 1.40 16.70 12.75
N ILE A 163 0.21 17.28 12.67
CA ILE A 163 -0.04 18.70 12.91
C ILE A 163 -0.88 18.80 14.18
N VAL A 164 -0.45 19.63 15.11
CA VAL A 164 -1.16 19.91 16.37
C VAL A 164 -1.77 21.31 16.31
N LEU A 165 -3.05 21.40 16.60
CA LEU A 165 -3.82 22.64 16.72
C LEU A 165 -4.48 22.67 18.10
N GLY A 166 -3.76 23.18 19.10
CA GLY A 166 -4.21 23.10 20.49
C GLY A 166 -4.35 21.65 20.96
N GLN A 167 -5.56 21.23 21.31
CA GLN A 167 -5.86 19.87 21.76
C GLN A 167 -6.25 18.88 20.63
N LEU A 168 -6.24 19.34 19.37
CA LEU A 168 -6.50 18.51 18.19
C LEU A 168 -5.18 18.12 17.51
N ALA A 169 -5.03 16.84 17.16
CA ALA A 169 -3.97 16.36 16.27
C ALA A 169 -4.55 15.88 14.94
N LEU A 170 -3.94 16.31 13.83
CA LEU A 170 -4.16 15.80 12.48
C LEU A 170 -3.03 14.85 12.14
N VAL A 171 -3.35 13.59 11.86
CA VAL A 171 -2.39 12.57 11.41
C VAL A 171 -2.45 12.49 9.89
N CYS A 172 -1.47 13.07 9.22
CA CYS A 172 -1.41 13.18 7.77
C CYS A 172 -0.63 11.98 7.20
N CYS A 173 -1.32 11.16 6.41
CA CYS A 173 -0.78 9.93 5.83
C CYS A 173 -0.93 9.93 4.31
N PRO A 174 0.05 9.40 3.56
CA PRO A 174 0.07 9.42 2.10
C PRO A 174 -0.68 8.24 1.47
N GLY A 175 -1.79 7.78 2.04
CA GLY A 175 -2.50 6.60 1.55
C GLY A 175 -4.00 6.63 1.79
N GLU A 176 -4.67 5.62 1.27
CA GLU A 176 -6.12 5.38 1.45
C GLU A 176 -6.33 4.34 2.55
N PHE A 177 -6.79 4.77 3.69
CA PHE A 177 -7.03 3.86 4.82
C PHE A 177 -8.44 3.29 4.75
N THR A 178 -8.57 1.96 4.93
CA THR A 178 -9.87 1.39 5.23
C THR A 178 -10.41 1.97 6.54
N THR A 179 -11.72 1.96 6.69
CA THR A 179 -12.35 2.51 7.91
C THR A 179 -11.77 1.90 9.19
N THR A 180 -11.53 0.58 9.17
CA THR A 180 -11.00 -0.13 10.35
C THR A 180 -9.52 0.20 10.58
N ALA A 181 -8.70 0.24 9.53
CA ALA A 181 -7.29 0.63 9.65
C ALA A 181 -7.15 2.07 10.17
N GLY A 182 -7.94 3.00 9.61
CA GLY A 182 -7.95 4.38 10.08
C GLY A 182 -8.36 4.53 11.55
N ARG A 183 -9.39 3.81 12.01
CA ARG A 183 -9.79 3.81 13.42
C ARG A 183 -8.70 3.28 14.34
N ARG A 184 -8.05 2.15 13.98
CA ARG A 184 -6.93 1.59 14.76
C ARG A 184 -5.75 2.56 14.85
N LEU A 185 -5.44 3.27 13.75
CA LEU A 185 -4.38 4.28 13.74
C LEU A 185 -4.75 5.46 14.66
N ILE A 186 -5.99 5.99 14.57
CA ILE A 186 -6.50 7.06 15.44
C ILE A 186 -6.38 6.65 16.91
N ASP A 187 -6.85 5.45 17.28
CA ASP A 187 -6.79 4.94 18.66
C ASP A 187 -5.35 4.81 19.16
N THR A 188 -4.45 4.37 18.32
CA THR A 188 -3.02 4.20 18.65
C THR A 188 -2.37 5.57 18.90
N VAL A 189 -2.60 6.52 18.01
CA VAL A 189 -2.02 7.87 18.11
C VAL A 189 -2.65 8.63 19.29
N ALA A 190 -3.96 8.52 19.48
CA ALA A 190 -4.64 9.16 20.62
C ALA A 190 -4.05 8.72 21.97
N LYS A 191 -3.84 7.41 22.16
CA LYS A 191 -3.18 6.88 23.37
C LYS A 191 -1.79 7.45 23.59
N ARG A 192 -1.02 7.63 22.50
CA ARG A 192 0.36 8.16 22.56
C ARG A 192 0.41 9.66 22.83
N LEU A 193 -0.58 10.43 22.35
CA LEU A 193 -0.61 11.88 22.45
C LEU A 193 -1.44 12.40 23.63
N ALA A 194 -2.30 11.57 24.25
CA ALA A 194 -3.08 11.95 25.42
C ALA A 194 -2.24 12.59 26.56
N PRO A 195 -1.02 12.08 26.91
CA PRO A 195 -0.18 12.71 27.93
C PRO A 195 0.32 14.12 27.56
N ARG A 196 0.19 14.51 26.28
CA ARG A 196 0.55 15.85 25.76
C ARG A 196 -0.63 16.81 25.69
N GLY A 197 -1.79 16.42 26.24
CA GLY A 197 -3.00 17.24 26.22
C GLY A 197 -3.79 17.19 24.92
N ILE A 198 -3.53 16.21 24.04
CA ILE A 198 -4.34 16.00 22.84
C ILE A 198 -5.61 15.24 23.24
N GLU A 199 -6.76 15.81 22.94
CA GLU A 199 -8.08 15.26 23.23
C GLU A 199 -8.75 14.63 22.03
N GLN A 200 -8.41 15.11 20.81
CA GLN A 200 -8.94 14.60 19.57
C GLN A 200 -7.84 14.31 18.57
N VAL A 201 -8.01 13.21 17.83
CA VAL A 201 -7.13 12.83 16.73
C VAL A 201 -7.99 12.57 15.49
N LEU A 202 -7.63 13.19 14.39
CA LEU A 202 -8.22 12.96 13.06
C LEU A 202 -7.16 12.47 12.12
N ILE A 203 -7.53 11.51 11.26
CA ILE A 203 -6.69 11.08 10.15
C ILE A 203 -6.99 11.93 8.93
N CYS A 204 -5.94 12.44 8.29
CA CYS A 204 -5.98 13.10 6.98
C CYS A 204 -5.26 12.21 5.99
N THR A 205 -6.03 11.56 5.12
CA THR A 205 -5.52 10.68 4.08
C THR A 205 -5.12 11.46 2.83
N TYR A 206 -4.41 10.85 1.89
CA TYR A 206 -3.91 11.48 0.66
C TYR A 206 -3.00 12.70 0.89
N CYS A 207 -2.31 12.74 2.02
CA CYS A 207 -1.47 13.89 2.37
C CYS A 207 -0.04 13.70 1.89
N ASN A 208 0.46 14.74 1.19
CA ASN A 208 1.87 14.94 0.83
C ASN A 208 2.44 13.97 -0.22
N ASP A 209 1.87 12.79 -0.43
CA ASP A 209 2.25 11.78 -1.41
C ASP A 209 1.16 10.71 -1.53
N TYR A 210 1.43 9.60 -2.28
CA TYR A 210 0.47 8.52 -2.43
C TYR A 210 1.13 7.14 -2.48
N MET A 211 0.74 6.25 -1.57
CA MET A 211 1.27 4.89 -1.42
C MET A 211 0.26 3.78 -1.71
N GLY A 212 -0.92 4.10 -2.22
CA GLY A 212 -2.03 3.17 -2.38
C GLY A 212 -2.86 2.99 -1.11
N TYR A 213 -3.47 1.83 -0.96
CA TYR A 213 -4.31 1.52 0.20
C TYR A 213 -3.50 1.10 1.43
N VAL A 214 -4.12 1.27 2.59
CA VAL A 214 -3.68 0.71 3.87
C VAL A 214 -4.86 0.00 4.51
N THR A 215 -4.77 -1.31 4.60
CA THR A 215 -5.79 -2.19 5.21
C THR A 215 -5.32 -2.66 6.57
N THR A 216 -6.23 -3.21 7.38
CA THR A 216 -5.79 -4.04 8.50
C THR A 216 -5.21 -5.36 7.99
N HIS A 217 -4.46 -6.08 8.86
CA HIS A 217 -3.95 -7.39 8.51
C HIS A 217 -5.07 -8.36 8.10
N GLU A 218 -6.19 -8.34 8.81
CA GLU A 218 -7.34 -9.21 8.55
C GLU A 218 -7.99 -8.89 7.21
N GLU A 219 -8.22 -7.62 6.90
CA GLU A 219 -8.74 -7.19 5.58
C GLU A 219 -7.77 -7.55 4.46
N TYR A 220 -6.46 -7.44 4.72
CA TYR A 220 -5.44 -7.85 3.75
C TYR A 220 -5.53 -9.34 3.38
N GLN A 221 -5.84 -10.23 4.34
CA GLN A 221 -5.93 -11.67 4.08
C GLN A 221 -7.04 -12.02 3.07
N GLU A 222 -8.10 -11.22 3.00
CA GLU A 222 -9.20 -11.42 2.04
C GLU A 222 -8.78 -11.14 0.59
N GLN A 223 -7.71 -10.38 0.38
CA GLN A 223 -7.21 -10.00 -0.94
C GLN A 223 -8.31 -9.43 -1.85
N ALA A 224 -9.19 -8.59 -1.29
CA ALA A 224 -10.08 -7.70 -2.03
C ALA A 224 -9.28 -6.60 -2.76
N TYR A 225 -9.94 -5.64 -3.37
CA TYR A 225 -9.32 -4.56 -4.14
C TYR A 225 -8.28 -3.79 -3.32
N GLU A 226 -8.65 -3.38 -2.10
CA GLU A 226 -7.79 -2.63 -1.19
C GLU A 226 -6.57 -3.46 -0.75
N GLY A 227 -6.75 -4.73 -0.41
CA GLY A 227 -5.66 -5.66 -0.10
C GLY A 227 -4.70 -5.86 -1.28
N GLY A 228 -5.25 -5.91 -2.50
CA GLY A 228 -4.47 -5.95 -3.74
C GLY A 228 -3.61 -4.71 -3.96
N HIS A 229 -4.08 -3.56 -3.48
CA HIS A 229 -3.42 -2.26 -3.59
C HIS A 229 -2.71 -1.80 -2.30
N THR A 230 -2.70 -2.57 -1.24
CA THR A 230 -1.82 -2.35 -0.07
C THR A 230 -0.43 -2.85 -0.44
N VAL A 231 0.34 -2.00 -1.11
CA VAL A 231 1.47 -2.42 -1.96
C VAL A 231 2.70 -2.90 -1.19
N PHE A 232 2.93 -2.42 0.03
CA PHE A 232 4.11 -2.80 0.82
C PHE A 232 3.95 -4.10 1.61
N GLY A 233 2.77 -4.75 1.52
CA GLY A 233 2.51 -6.06 2.12
C GLY A 233 1.56 -6.02 3.31
N GLN A 234 1.41 -7.17 3.95
CA GLN A 234 0.40 -7.38 5.00
C GLN A 234 0.70 -6.66 6.33
N TRP A 235 1.87 -6.07 6.46
CA TRP A 235 2.34 -5.37 7.67
C TRP A 235 2.52 -3.86 7.44
N THR A 236 1.84 -3.32 6.43
CA THR A 236 1.86 -1.88 6.11
C THR A 236 1.25 -1.02 7.20
#